data_46fc51f334a6306caf15291a7dc91df9
#
_entry.id   46fc51f334a6306caf15291a7dc91df9
#
_cell.length_a   1.000
_cell.length_b   1.000
_cell.length_c   1.000
_cell.angle_alpha   90.00
_cell.angle_beta   90.00
_cell.angle_gamma   90.00
#
_symmetry.space_group_name_H-M   'P 1'
#
loop_
_entity.id
_entity.type
_entity.pdbx_description
1 polymer ?
#
loop_
_entity_poly.entity_id
_entity_poly.type
_entity_poly.pdbx_seq_one_letter_code
_entity_poly.pdbx_strand_id
1 'polypeptide(L)'
;LNQTCYLCNSTSNTEVFNENGIPILKCQNCGHVFSSYEQEEHYDGYWDGESSEEYDLDWWDLAHRDIYDEFIQKFILSETGSILDVGCGLGFFVKKVTETKPKWSVIGYEMSMQAVEFAKNKNQLKTVYSGMVQSSGIGKNSIDIITLWDVIEHIPKPQPLLEYLYSILKPGGILFIQTPNVPIQLIKAKLKVLLKGMKPEVHYLEAKDHINDYSMESLSRLAKSIGFVSPEYHILKPILSVAGSKGGIGVYSKIAYYYLTKLIWIFSFKKLNLNNTLFAVFKK
;
A
#
# COMPACT_ATOMS: atom_id res chain seq x y z
N LEU A 1 7.49 -26.59 4.39
CA LEU A 1 7.87 -25.71 3.26
C LEU A 1 9.13 -24.96 3.66
N ASN A 2 10.27 -25.20 2.94
CA ASN A 2 11.57 -24.62 3.28
C ASN A 2 11.74 -23.17 2.72
N GLN A 3 10.70 -22.36 2.79
CA GLN A 3 10.81 -20.97 2.36
C GLN A 3 11.34 -20.09 3.49
N THR A 4 12.13 -19.10 3.12
CA THR A 4 12.73 -18.15 4.05
C THR A 4 11.83 -16.95 4.23
N CYS A 5 11.53 -16.59 5.47
CA CYS A 5 10.76 -15.39 5.78
C CYS A 5 11.50 -14.13 5.30
N TYR A 6 10.83 -13.31 4.53
CA TYR A 6 11.40 -12.10 3.93
C TYR A 6 11.81 -11.02 4.95
N LEU A 7 11.27 -11.06 6.18
CA LEU A 7 11.60 -10.07 7.21
C LEU A 7 12.72 -10.50 8.17
N CYS A 8 12.82 -11.79 8.48
CA CYS A 8 13.77 -12.24 9.52
C CYS A 8 14.65 -13.42 9.12
N ASN A 9 14.58 -13.86 7.85
CA ASN A 9 15.35 -14.95 7.28
C ASN A 9 15.16 -16.33 7.97
N SER A 10 14.15 -16.50 8.82
CA SER A 10 13.83 -17.80 9.42
C SER A 10 13.16 -18.71 8.41
N THR A 11 13.48 -20.00 8.46
CA THR A 11 12.83 -21.05 7.66
C THR A 11 11.72 -21.78 8.43
N SER A 12 11.51 -21.44 9.70
CA SER A 12 10.46 -22.03 10.53
C SER A 12 9.11 -21.35 10.24
N ASN A 13 8.30 -21.99 9.40
CA ASN A 13 7.03 -21.44 8.94
C ASN A 13 5.90 -22.46 9.06
N THR A 14 4.67 -21.97 9.23
CA THR A 14 3.45 -22.80 9.14
C THR A 14 2.52 -22.21 8.10
N GLU A 15 1.84 -23.08 7.34
CA GLU A 15 0.77 -22.67 6.44
C GLU A 15 -0.42 -22.19 7.26
N VAL A 16 -0.93 -20.98 6.93
CA VAL A 16 -2.09 -20.37 7.59
C VAL A 16 -3.29 -20.26 6.66
N PHE A 17 -3.06 -20.34 5.37
CA PHE A 17 -4.08 -20.36 4.33
C PHE A 17 -3.49 -20.96 3.05
N ASN A 18 -4.36 -21.47 2.16
CA ASN A 18 -3.96 -21.92 0.84
C ASN A 18 -4.89 -21.26 -0.18
N GLU A 19 -4.36 -20.42 -1.03
CA GLU A 19 -5.12 -19.76 -2.08
C GLU A 19 -4.89 -20.42 -3.41
N ASN A 20 -5.85 -21.24 -3.85
CA ASN A 20 -5.81 -21.91 -5.15
C ASN A 20 -4.51 -22.67 -5.44
N GLY A 21 -3.95 -23.35 -4.42
CA GLY A 21 -2.71 -24.11 -4.53
C GLY A 21 -1.46 -23.34 -4.11
N ILE A 22 -1.56 -22.06 -3.78
CA ILE A 22 -0.45 -21.25 -3.28
C ILE A 22 -0.53 -21.17 -1.75
N PRO A 23 0.41 -21.80 -1.02
CA PRO A 23 0.49 -21.68 0.43
C PRO A 23 0.81 -20.24 0.87
N ILE A 24 0.05 -19.75 1.84
CA ILE A 24 0.36 -18.53 2.57
C ILE A 24 0.91 -18.94 3.93
N LEU A 25 2.10 -18.48 4.24
CA LEU A 25 2.91 -18.92 5.35
C LEU A 25 2.97 -17.88 6.46
N LYS A 26 2.98 -18.34 7.70
CA LYS A 26 3.28 -17.52 8.87
C LYS A 26 4.61 -17.93 9.46
N CYS A 27 5.54 -16.99 9.56
CA CYS A 27 6.81 -17.20 10.22
C CYS A 27 6.64 -17.41 11.73
N GLN A 28 7.17 -18.50 12.26
CA GLN A 28 7.08 -18.84 13.69
C GLN A 28 8.00 -17.94 14.56
N ASN A 29 9.05 -17.36 13.94
CA ASN A 29 10.00 -16.52 14.65
C ASN A 29 9.51 -15.07 14.82
N CYS A 30 8.98 -14.45 13.75
CA CYS A 30 8.61 -13.03 13.77
C CYS A 30 7.10 -12.77 13.58
N GLY A 31 6.31 -13.81 13.30
CA GLY A 31 4.86 -13.69 13.10
C GLY A 31 4.45 -13.08 11.75
N HIS A 32 5.40 -12.71 10.89
CA HIS A 32 5.10 -12.18 9.56
C HIS A 32 4.41 -13.23 8.69
N VAL A 33 3.43 -12.79 7.92
CA VAL A 33 2.70 -13.62 6.96
C VAL A 33 3.19 -13.26 5.56
N PHE A 34 3.36 -14.25 4.71
CA PHE A 34 3.85 -14.04 3.35
C PHE A 34 3.41 -15.17 2.42
N SER A 35 3.33 -14.87 1.14
CA SER A 35 3.04 -15.85 0.09
C SER A 35 4.25 -16.74 -0.17
N SER A 36 3.98 -18.01 -0.49
CA SER A 36 5.00 -18.92 -1.00
C SER A 36 5.24 -18.80 -2.50
N TYR A 37 4.52 -17.92 -3.16
CA TYR A 37 4.68 -17.69 -4.59
C TYR A 37 6.04 -17.03 -4.87
N GLU A 38 6.84 -17.66 -5.69
CA GLU A 38 8.11 -17.10 -6.15
C GLU A 38 7.84 -16.29 -7.42
N GLN A 39 7.99 -14.99 -7.29
CA GLN A 39 7.87 -14.08 -8.42
C GLN A 39 9.26 -13.93 -9.05
N GLU A 40 9.40 -14.41 -10.30
CA GLU A 40 10.70 -14.40 -11.00
C GLU A 40 11.09 -12.99 -11.44
N GLU A 41 10.13 -12.14 -11.78
CA GLU A 41 10.34 -10.74 -12.18
C GLU A 41 9.36 -9.82 -11.49
N HIS A 42 9.85 -8.69 -10.98
CA HIS A 42 9.04 -7.67 -10.34
C HIS A 42 8.31 -6.83 -11.37
N TYR A 43 6.98 -6.81 -11.33
CA TYR A 43 6.13 -5.81 -11.97
C TYR A 43 6.06 -5.77 -13.50
N ASP A 44 6.59 -6.75 -14.21
CA ASP A 44 6.25 -6.87 -15.63
C ASP A 44 4.79 -7.29 -15.74
N GLY A 45 3.93 -6.35 -16.12
CA GLY A 45 2.58 -6.61 -16.56
C GLY A 45 1.41 -6.15 -15.70
N TYR A 46 1.58 -5.53 -14.52
CA TYR A 46 0.40 -5.04 -13.78
C TYR A 46 -0.42 -4.01 -14.58
N TRP A 47 0.25 -3.19 -15.37
CA TRP A 47 -0.35 -2.20 -16.25
C TRP A 47 -0.26 -2.57 -17.75
N ASP A 48 0.35 -3.72 -18.10
CA ASP A 48 0.66 -4.08 -19.49
C ASP A 48 -0.44 -4.88 -20.18
N GLY A 49 -1.45 -5.34 -19.46
CA GLY A 49 -2.45 -6.29 -19.97
C GLY A 49 -3.67 -5.70 -20.66
N GLU A 50 -3.95 -4.42 -20.48
CA GLU A 50 -5.15 -3.78 -21.05
C GLU A 50 -4.78 -2.44 -21.69
N SER A 51 -5.30 -2.19 -22.88
CA SER A 51 -5.10 -0.91 -23.56
C SER A 51 -5.60 0.23 -22.68
N SER A 52 -4.81 1.27 -22.52
CA SER A 52 -5.12 2.47 -21.71
C SER A 52 -6.44 3.19 -22.11
N GLU A 53 -7.13 2.71 -23.14
CA GLU A 53 -8.41 3.21 -23.61
C GLU A 53 -9.62 2.61 -22.86
N GLU A 54 -9.43 1.49 -22.14
CA GLU A 54 -10.48 0.80 -21.39
C GLU A 54 -10.53 1.12 -19.90
N TYR A 55 -9.53 1.82 -19.35
CA TYR A 55 -9.61 2.23 -17.95
C TYR A 55 -10.68 3.31 -17.77
N ASP A 56 -11.72 2.99 -17.05
CA ASP A 56 -12.66 4.00 -16.54
C ASP A 56 -11.96 4.85 -15.47
N LEU A 57 -11.27 5.87 -15.96
CA LEU A 57 -10.38 6.73 -15.18
C LEU A 57 -11.11 7.65 -14.23
N ASP A 58 -12.31 8.03 -14.60
CA ASP A 58 -13.22 8.78 -13.73
C ASP A 58 -13.54 7.94 -12.49
N TRP A 59 -13.63 6.62 -12.67
CA TRP A 59 -13.81 5.68 -11.59
C TRP A 59 -12.64 5.67 -10.59
N TRP A 60 -11.39 5.63 -11.06
CA TRP A 60 -10.22 5.59 -10.19
C TRP A 60 -10.08 6.88 -9.38
N ASP A 61 -10.20 8.03 -10.04
CA ASP A 61 -10.16 9.34 -9.36
C ASP A 61 -11.29 9.47 -8.32
N LEU A 62 -12.51 9.12 -8.69
CA LEU A 62 -13.65 9.13 -7.77
C LEU A 62 -13.45 8.20 -6.57
N ALA A 63 -12.89 7.01 -6.80
CA ALA A 63 -12.66 6.02 -5.76
C ALA A 63 -11.70 6.49 -4.67
N HIS A 64 -10.63 7.17 -5.08
CA HIS A 64 -9.53 7.54 -4.20
C HIS A 64 -9.60 8.99 -3.72
N ARG A 65 -10.50 9.82 -4.29
CA ARG A 65 -10.59 11.26 -3.99
C ARG A 65 -10.64 11.54 -2.50
N ASP A 66 -11.52 10.88 -1.79
CA ASP A 66 -11.77 11.13 -0.36
C ASP A 66 -10.58 10.78 0.52
N ILE A 67 -9.87 9.69 0.21
CA ILE A 67 -8.70 9.28 0.98
C ILE A 67 -7.50 10.20 0.72
N TYR A 68 -7.32 10.63 -0.53
CA TYR A 68 -6.27 11.58 -0.88
C TYR A 68 -6.51 12.95 -0.25
N ASP A 69 -7.77 13.43 -0.26
CA ASP A 69 -8.15 14.66 0.42
C ASP A 69 -7.90 14.61 1.94
N GLU A 70 -8.27 13.48 2.57
CA GLU A 70 -8.00 13.28 4.01
C GLU A 70 -6.50 13.21 4.31
N PHE A 71 -5.72 12.55 3.45
CA PHE A 71 -4.26 12.52 3.58
C PHE A 71 -3.65 13.92 3.50
N ILE A 72 -4.01 14.68 2.47
CA ILE A 72 -3.50 16.05 2.26
C ILE A 72 -3.83 16.95 3.45
N GLN A 73 -5.07 16.92 3.93
CA GLN A 73 -5.51 17.71 5.08
C GLN A 73 -4.78 17.33 6.37
N LYS A 74 -4.45 16.06 6.54
CA LYS A 74 -3.88 15.54 7.79
C LYS A 74 -2.37 15.62 7.86
N PHE A 75 -1.68 15.44 6.74
CA PHE A 75 -0.22 15.27 6.72
C PHE A 75 0.52 16.36 5.96
N ILE A 76 -0.12 17.08 5.02
CA ILE A 76 0.51 18.19 4.28
C ILE A 76 0.09 19.52 4.92
N LEU A 77 0.66 19.78 6.12
CA LEU A 77 0.25 20.91 6.96
C LEU A 77 1.03 22.20 6.66
N SER A 78 2.26 22.10 6.19
CA SER A 78 3.09 23.24 5.84
C SER A 78 2.68 23.87 4.51
N GLU A 79 3.05 25.14 4.30
CA GLU A 79 2.77 25.86 3.07
C GLU A 79 3.62 25.37 1.90
N THR A 80 4.85 24.97 2.17
CA THR A 80 5.82 24.46 1.20
C THR A 80 6.45 23.19 1.69
N GLY A 81 6.94 22.34 0.78
CA GLY A 81 7.64 21.11 1.10
C GLY A 81 7.90 20.27 -0.15
N SER A 82 8.33 19.04 0.08
CA SER A 82 8.59 18.06 -0.97
C SER A 82 7.94 16.73 -0.63
N ILE A 83 7.28 16.13 -1.61
CA ILE A 83 6.68 14.81 -1.49
C ILE A 83 7.14 13.92 -2.66
N LEU A 84 7.44 12.67 -2.32
CA LEU A 84 7.79 11.61 -3.26
C LEU A 84 6.77 10.50 -3.13
N ASP A 85 6.09 10.19 -4.23
CA ASP A 85 5.17 9.06 -4.34
C ASP A 85 5.87 7.91 -5.06
N VAL A 86 6.09 6.80 -4.39
CA VAL A 86 6.79 5.62 -4.93
C VAL A 86 5.77 4.55 -5.27
N GLY A 87 5.81 4.05 -6.51
CA GLY A 87 4.75 3.24 -7.09
C GLY A 87 3.52 4.10 -7.40
N CYS A 88 3.73 5.26 -8.02
CA CYS A 88 2.67 6.25 -8.22
C CYS A 88 1.62 5.85 -9.25
N GLY A 89 1.78 4.70 -9.93
CA GLY A 89 0.87 4.20 -10.95
C GLY A 89 0.55 5.25 -12.01
N LEU A 90 -0.73 5.45 -12.28
CA LEU A 90 -1.23 6.45 -13.24
C LEU A 90 -1.08 7.91 -12.78
N GLY A 91 -0.50 8.16 -11.60
CA GLY A 91 -0.15 9.48 -11.10
C GLY A 91 -1.31 10.28 -10.49
N PHE A 92 -2.44 9.68 -10.15
CA PHE A 92 -3.60 10.41 -9.61
C PHE A 92 -3.32 11.10 -8.28
N PHE A 93 -2.55 10.47 -7.37
CA PHE A 93 -2.16 11.11 -6.13
C PHE A 93 -1.21 12.28 -6.37
N VAL A 94 -0.21 12.09 -7.25
CA VAL A 94 0.73 13.16 -7.66
C VAL A 94 -0.03 14.36 -8.23
N LYS A 95 -1.00 14.11 -9.13
CA LYS A 95 -1.87 15.14 -9.70
C LYS A 95 -2.64 15.88 -8.60
N LYS A 96 -3.31 15.13 -7.72
CA LYS A 96 -4.12 15.70 -6.64
C LYS A 96 -3.32 16.62 -5.72
N VAL A 97 -2.10 16.19 -5.33
CA VAL A 97 -1.22 17.04 -4.49
C VAL A 97 -0.74 18.26 -5.27
N THR A 98 -0.33 18.10 -6.52
CA THR A 98 0.13 19.21 -7.36
C THR A 98 -0.94 20.31 -7.52
N GLU A 99 -2.18 19.90 -7.73
CA GLU A 99 -3.32 20.83 -7.88
C GLU A 99 -3.71 21.49 -6.56
N THR A 100 -3.67 20.74 -5.45
CA THR A 100 -4.14 21.22 -4.13
C THR A 100 -3.08 22.01 -3.38
N LYS A 101 -1.81 21.70 -3.59
CA LYS A 101 -0.64 22.26 -2.90
C LYS A 101 0.41 22.78 -3.91
N PRO A 102 0.12 23.80 -4.70
CA PRO A 102 0.97 24.21 -5.84
C PRO A 102 2.37 24.72 -5.45
N LYS A 103 2.60 24.99 -4.15
CA LYS A 103 3.93 25.36 -3.63
C LYS A 103 4.76 24.17 -3.17
N TRP A 104 4.23 22.94 -3.27
CA TRP A 104 4.95 21.71 -2.95
C TRP A 104 5.65 21.16 -4.19
N SER A 105 6.88 20.67 -4.00
CA SER A 105 7.56 19.87 -5.01
C SER A 105 7.04 18.44 -4.94
N VAL A 106 6.35 17.99 -5.99
CA VAL A 106 5.73 16.65 -6.04
C VAL A 106 6.42 15.82 -7.11
N ILE A 107 6.91 14.64 -6.73
CA ILE A 107 7.64 13.72 -7.61
C ILE A 107 6.99 12.34 -7.51
N GLY A 108 6.78 11.65 -8.64
CA GLY A 108 6.33 10.27 -8.71
C GLY A 108 7.37 9.36 -9.36
N TYR A 109 7.54 8.16 -8.83
CA TYR A 109 8.31 7.07 -9.46
C TYR A 109 7.42 5.85 -9.65
N GLU A 110 7.48 5.25 -10.83
CA GLU A 110 6.70 4.08 -11.21
C GLU A 110 7.55 3.14 -12.09
N MET A 111 7.42 1.84 -11.90
CA MET A 111 8.17 0.85 -12.70
C MET A 111 7.59 0.70 -14.10
N SER A 112 6.26 0.69 -14.23
CA SER A 112 5.58 0.57 -15.52
C SER A 112 5.74 1.82 -16.38
N MET A 113 6.38 1.65 -17.52
CA MET A 113 6.50 2.73 -18.52
C MET A 113 5.14 3.18 -19.05
N GLN A 114 4.18 2.25 -19.22
CA GLN A 114 2.83 2.55 -19.69
C GLN A 114 2.08 3.43 -18.69
N ALA A 115 2.16 3.13 -17.40
CA ALA A 115 1.57 3.95 -16.36
C ALA A 115 2.19 5.35 -16.32
N VAL A 116 3.51 5.46 -16.48
CA VAL A 116 4.22 6.75 -16.56
C VAL A 116 3.82 7.55 -17.81
N GLU A 117 3.70 6.92 -18.95
CA GLU A 117 3.23 7.57 -20.18
C GLU A 117 1.80 8.09 -20.01
N PHE A 118 0.94 7.29 -19.41
CA PHE A 118 -0.40 7.72 -19.04
C PHE A 118 -0.37 8.96 -18.11
N ALA A 119 0.39 8.89 -17.02
CA ALA A 119 0.53 9.99 -16.06
C ALA A 119 1.01 11.28 -16.76
N LYS A 120 1.94 11.17 -17.69
CA LYS A 120 2.45 12.31 -18.46
C LYS A 120 1.46 12.84 -19.51
N ASN A 121 0.85 11.95 -20.28
CA ASN A 121 0.04 12.33 -21.43
C ASN A 121 -1.40 12.69 -21.06
N LYS A 122 -2.04 11.89 -20.18
CA LYS A 122 -3.43 12.08 -19.78
C LYS A 122 -3.56 12.97 -18.54
N ASN A 123 -2.74 12.74 -17.53
CA ASN A 123 -2.74 13.56 -16.31
C ASN A 123 -1.81 14.77 -16.39
N GLN A 124 -1.09 14.97 -17.52
CA GLN A 124 -0.21 16.10 -17.82
C GLN A 124 0.88 16.35 -16.75
N LEU A 125 1.35 15.27 -16.11
CA LEU A 125 2.36 15.33 -15.06
C LEU A 125 3.77 15.35 -15.64
N LYS A 126 4.56 16.36 -15.29
CA LYS A 126 5.94 16.52 -15.75
C LYS A 126 6.97 15.87 -14.81
N THR A 127 6.56 15.57 -13.58
CA THR A 127 7.44 15.12 -12.49
C THR A 127 7.22 13.65 -12.12
N VAL A 128 6.74 12.84 -13.07
CA VAL A 128 6.63 11.38 -12.94
C VAL A 128 7.70 10.72 -13.82
N TYR A 129 8.42 9.77 -13.22
CA TYR A 129 9.58 9.13 -13.85
C TYR A 129 9.42 7.60 -13.79
N SER A 130 9.92 6.90 -14.83
CA SER A 130 9.93 5.44 -14.84
C SER A 130 11.20 4.89 -14.20
N GLY A 131 11.08 3.69 -13.61
CA GLY A 131 12.19 2.91 -13.07
C GLY A 131 12.29 2.93 -11.55
N MET A 132 13.33 2.29 -11.05
CA MET A 132 13.58 2.18 -9.61
C MET A 132 13.92 3.55 -9.01
N VAL A 133 13.23 3.92 -7.95
CA VAL A 133 13.50 5.18 -7.23
C VAL A 133 14.92 5.23 -6.65
N GLN A 134 15.53 4.08 -6.35
CA GLN A 134 16.91 3.99 -5.86
C GLN A 134 17.94 4.50 -6.89
N SER A 135 17.58 4.52 -8.17
CA SER A 135 18.41 5.04 -9.26
C SER A 135 18.12 6.51 -9.59
N SER A 136 17.24 7.18 -8.83
CA SER A 136 16.78 8.54 -9.12
C SER A 136 17.83 9.64 -8.95
N GLY A 137 18.87 9.41 -8.16
CA GLY A 137 19.84 10.45 -7.78
C GLY A 137 19.30 11.49 -6.80
N ILE A 138 18.13 11.26 -6.17
CA ILE A 138 17.58 12.15 -5.15
C ILE A 138 18.57 12.24 -3.97
N GLY A 139 18.91 13.47 -3.58
CA GLY A 139 19.89 13.72 -2.52
C GLY A 139 19.40 13.27 -1.13
N LYS A 140 20.36 12.95 -0.26
CA LYS A 140 20.06 12.61 1.13
C LYS A 140 19.36 13.78 1.85
N ASN A 141 18.42 13.45 2.76
CA ASN A 141 17.70 14.43 3.59
C ASN A 141 17.03 15.56 2.77
N SER A 142 16.41 15.23 1.65
CA SER A 142 15.82 16.21 0.73
C SER A 142 14.30 16.18 0.66
N ILE A 143 13.66 15.07 1.07
CA ILE A 143 12.23 14.85 0.98
C ILE A 143 11.55 15.00 2.34
N ASP A 144 10.42 15.72 2.40
CA ASP A 144 9.65 15.90 3.64
C ASP A 144 8.68 14.74 3.88
N ILE A 145 8.01 14.26 2.82
CA ILE A 145 7.03 13.19 2.88
C ILE A 145 7.30 12.18 1.76
N ILE A 146 7.29 10.90 2.10
CA ILE A 146 7.32 9.81 1.13
C ILE A 146 6.05 9.00 1.30
N THR A 147 5.41 8.60 0.19
CA THR A 147 4.19 7.77 0.18
C THR A 147 4.39 6.48 -0.58
N LEU A 148 3.80 5.40 -0.05
CA LEU A 148 3.65 4.09 -0.65
C LEU A 148 2.17 3.72 -0.56
N TRP A 149 1.43 3.78 -1.66
CA TRP A 149 0.00 3.44 -1.75
C TRP A 149 -0.14 2.06 -2.38
N ASP A 150 -0.39 1.02 -1.57
CA ASP A 150 -0.50 -0.39 -1.99
C ASP A 150 0.72 -0.83 -2.84
N VAL A 151 1.93 -0.69 -2.28
CA VAL A 151 3.20 -0.98 -2.96
C VAL A 151 4.04 -2.00 -2.20
N ILE A 152 4.17 -1.84 -0.88
CA ILE A 152 5.15 -2.59 -0.09
C ILE A 152 4.83 -4.10 -0.01
N GLU A 153 3.58 -4.48 -0.13
CA GLU A 153 3.12 -5.87 -0.18
C GLU A 153 3.62 -6.64 -1.38
N HIS A 154 3.86 -5.93 -2.47
CA HIS A 154 4.34 -6.51 -3.72
C HIS A 154 5.85 -6.73 -3.75
N ILE A 155 6.61 -6.17 -2.83
CA ILE A 155 8.08 -6.18 -2.83
C ILE A 155 8.61 -7.31 -1.93
N PRO A 156 9.19 -8.41 -2.48
CA PRO A 156 9.67 -9.53 -1.66
C PRO A 156 10.72 -9.12 -0.63
N LYS A 157 11.67 -8.28 -1.00
CA LYS A 157 12.73 -7.78 -0.12
C LYS A 157 12.63 -6.27 0.03
N PRO A 158 11.76 -5.75 0.93
CA PRO A 158 11.50 -4.32 1.04
C PRO A 158 12.61 -3.53 1.73
N GLN A 159 13.55 -4.19 2.43
CA GLN A 159 14.60 -3.53 3.20
C GLN A 159 15.47 -2.57 2.36
N PRO A 160 16.03 -2.96 1.18
CA PRO A 160 16.85 -2.05 0.38
C PRO A 160 16.08 -0.80 -0.09
N LEU A 161 14.80 -0.94 -0.44
CA LEU A 161 13.96 0.21 -0.76
C LEU A 161 13.79 1.11 0.46
N LEU A 162 13.39 0.57 1.60
CA LEU A 162 13.15 1.36 2.80
C LEU A 162 14.43 2.04 3.32
N GLU A 163 15.59 1.41 3.22
CA GLU A 163 16.89 2.01 3.55
C GLU A 163 17.19 3.22 2.68
N TYR A 164 16.94 3.09 1.36
CA TYR A 164 17.07 4.21 0.44
C TYR A 164 16.10 5.34 0.80
N LEU A 165 14.82 5.03 0.99
CA LEU A 165 13.79 6.02 1.35
C LEU A 165 14.13 6.71 2.68
N TYR A 166 14.61 5.96 3.67
CA TYR A 166 15.10 6.53 4.92
C TYR A 166 16.27 7.51 4.68
N SER A 167 17.20 7.17 3.80
CA SER A 167 18.37 8.01 3.52
C SER A 167 18.00 9.38 2.93
N ILE A 168 17.01 9.42 2.01
CA ILE A 168 16.58 10.64 1.31
C ILE A 168 15.56 11.46 2.11
N LEU A 169 14.85 10.85 3.05
CA LEU A 169 13.91 11.54 3.92
C LEU A 169 14.65 12.50 4.87
N LYS A 170 14.13 13.71 5.05
CA LYS A 170 14.68 14.70 6.00
C LYS A 170 14.53 14.22 7.44
N PRO A 171 15.42 14.66 8.37
CA PRO A 171 15.15 14.49 9.79
C PRO A 171 13.78 15.09 10.16
N GLY A 172 12.95 14.28 10.84
CA GLY A 172 11.56 14.64 11.16
C GLY A 172 10.57 14.47 9.99
N GLY A 173 11.04 14.10 8.80
CA GLY A 173 10.19 13.72 7.68
C GLY A 173 9.44 12.42 7.92
N ILE A 174 8.40 12.16 7.15
CA ILE A 174 7.52 11.01 7.33
C ILE A 174 7.49 10.09 6.11
N LEU A 175 7.46 8.79 6.39
CA LEU A 175 7.11 7.74 5.45
C LEU A 175 5.68 7.30 5.75
N PHE A 176 4.77 7.46 4.79
CA PHE A 176 3.41 6.95 4.83
C PHE A 176 3.33 5.65 4.02
N ILE A 177 2.68 4.65 4.59
CA ILE A 177 2.44 3.36 3.93
C ILE A 177 0.96 3.02 4.05
N GLN A 178 0.33 2.76 2.90
CA GLN A 178 -0.93 2.03 2.79
C GLN A 178 -0.62 0.60 2.34
N THR A 179 -1.25 -0.39 2.98
CA THR A 179 -1.11 -1.80 2.61
C THR A 179 -2.26 -2.62 3.20
N PRO A 180 -2.61 -3.79 2.67
CA PRO A 180 -3.61 -4.66 3.26
C PRO A 180 -3.34 -5.03 4.72
N ASN A 181 -4.42 -5.11 5.53
CA ASN A 181 -4.34 -5.53 6.93
C ASN A 181 -4.58 -7.05 7.02
N VAL A 182 -3.53 -7.84 6.92
CA VAL A 182 -3.64 -9.29 6.80
C VAL A 182 -4.39 -9.97 7.96
N PRO A 183 -4.26 -9.61 9.24
CA PRO A 183 -5.05 -10.23 10.30
C PRO A 183 -6.55 -10.21 10.03
N ILE A 184 -7.05 -9.12 9.45
CA ILE A 184 -8.48 -8.96 9.13
C ILE A 184 -8.83 -9.67 7.82
N GLN A 185 -7.97 -9.51 6.79
CA GLN A 185 -8.21 -10.13 5.50
C GLN A 185 -8.16 -11.67 5.58
N LEU A 186 -7.21 -12.23 6.33
CA LEU A 186 -7.09 -13.67 6.56
C LEU A 186 -8.32 -14.26 7.25
N ILE A 187 -8.86 -13.59 8.27
CA ILE A 187 -10.11 -14.00 8.92
C ILE A 187 -11.26 -14.00 7.90
N LYS A 188 -11.38 -12.95 7.10
CA LYS A 188 -12.43 -12.83 6.06
C LYS A 188 -12.27 -13.89 4.98
N ALA A 189 -11.05 -14.15 4.53
CA ALA A 189 -10.74 -15.20 3.56
C ALA A 189 -11.18 -16.58 4.07
N LYS A 190 -10.77 -16.94 5.30
CA LYS A 190 -11.15 -18.19 5.95
C LYS A 190 -12.67 -18.34 6.09
N LEU A 191 -13.36 -17.29 6.54
CA LEU A 191 -14.83 -17.30 6.65
C LEU A 191 -15.51 -17.43 5.29
N LYS A 192 -15.02 -16.74 4.25
CA LYS A 192 -15.55 -16.88 2.89
C LYS A 192 -15.42 -18.32 2.38
N VAL A 193 -14.24 -18.93 2.56
CA VAL A 193 -13.99 -20.32 2.14
C VAL A 193 -14.83 -21.30 2.95
N LEU A 194 -14.95 -21.11 4.26
CA LEU A 194 -15.78 -21.94 5.10
C LEU A 194 -17.27 -21.92 4.68
N LEU A 195 -17.79 -20.76 4.31
CA LEU A 195 -19.21 -20.58 3.95
C LEU A 195 -19.55 -20.93 2.52
N LYS A 196 -18.61 -20.73 1.57
CA LYS A 196 -18.88 -20.80 0.12
C LYS A 196 -17.94 -21.74 -0.66
N GLY A 197 -17.00 -22.38 0.03
CA GLY A 197 -15.89 -23.12 -0.59
C GLY A 197 -14.85 -22.21 -1.23
N MET A 198 -13.70 -22.79 -1.57
CA MET A 198 -12.67 -22.12 -2.36
C MET A 198 -13.15 -22.00 -3.82
N LYS A 199 -12.98 -20.83 -4.40
CA LYS A 199 -13.34 -20.54 -5.79
C LYS A 199 -12.11 -20.07 -6.54
N PRO A 200 -11.73 -20.72 -7.64
CA PRO A 200 -10.51 -20.39 -8.40
C PRO A 200 -10.48 -18.96 -8.93
N GLU A 201 -11.66 -18.41 -9.26
CA GLU A 201 -11.83 -17.06 -9.80
C GLU A 201 -11.81 -15.96 -8.73
N VAL A 202 -11.72 -16.32 -7.45
CA VAL A 202 -11.72 -15.34 -6.35
C VAL A 202 -10.33 -15.21 -5.76
N HIS A 203 -9.78 -14.02 -5.82
CA HIS A 203 -8.56 -13.66 -5.12
C HIS A 203 -8.92 -13.25 -3.70
N TYR A 204 -8.52 -14.06 -2.72
CA TYR A 204 -8.85 -13.86 -1.31
C TYR A 204 -7.83 -13.00 -0.59
N LEU A 205 -6.55 -13.25 -0.87
CA LEU A 205 -5.38 -12.56 -0.33
C LEU A 205 -4.41 -12.12 -1.44
N GLU A 206 -4.78 -12.41 -2.71
CA GLU A 206 -3.98 -12.04 -3.88
C GLU A 206 -2.57 -12.64 -3.85
N ALA A 207 -2.48 -13.95 -3.50
CA ALA A 207 -1.25 -14.65 -3.17
C ALA A 207 -0.16 -14.63 -4.26
N LYS A 208 -0.52 -14.35 -5.52
CA LYS A 208 0.44 -14.18 -6.63
C LYS A 208 1.08 -12.81 -6.65
N ASP A 209 0.35 -11.80 -6.21
CA ASP A 209 0.74 -10.40 -6.31
C ASP A 209 1.21 -9.84 -4.96
N HIS A 210 0.52 -10.20 -3.86
CA HIS A 210 0.91 -9.83 -2.51
C HIS A 210 1.87 -10.86 -1.92
N ILE A 211 3.15 -10.57 -2.05
CA ILE A 211 4.21 -11.45 -1.55
C ILE A 211 4.39 -11.28 -0.04
N ASN A 212 4.22 -10.07 0.47
CA ASN A 212 4.29 -9.73 1.88
C ASN A 212 2.95 -9.29 2.44
N ASP A 213 2.48 -9.99 3.43
CA ASP A 213 1.21 -9.74 4.11
C ASP A 213 1.45 -9.11 5.48
N TYR A 214 1.20 -7.80 5.58
CA TYR A 214 1.57 -7.05 6.78
C TYR A 214 0.47 -7.02 7.87
N SER A 215 0.93 -7.08 9.11
CA SER A 215 0.21 -6.64 10.30
C SER A 215 0.84 -5.37 10.86
N MET A 216 0.15 -4.68 11.79
CA MET A 216 0.74 -3.54 12.50
C MET A 216 2.09 -3.91 13.15
N GLU A 217 2.19 -5.13 13.68
CA GLU A 217 3.41 -5.59 14.34
C GLU A 217 4.55 -5.84 13.35
N SER A 218 4.32 -6.61 12.27
CA SER A 218 5.35 -6.93 11.30
C SER A 218 5.82 -5.72 10.53
N LEU A 219 4.91 -4.81 10.15
CA LEU A 219 5.26 -3.55 9.49
C LEU A 219 6.05 -2.61 10.41
N SER A 220 5.66 -2.51 11.69
CA SER A 220 6.43 -1.74 12.68
C SER A 220 7.82 -2.32 12.94
N ARG A 221 7.94 -3.64 12.98
CA ARG A 221 9.23 -4.32 13.14
C ARG A 221 10.15 -4.04 11.96
N LEU A 222 9.63 -4.14 10.74
CA LEU A 222 10.37 -3.82 9.52
C LEU A 222 10.85 -2.37 9.53
N ALA A 223 9.96 -1.42 9.74
CA ALA A 223 10.33 0.00 9.76
C ALA A 223 11.37 0.33 10.84
N LYS A 224 11.22 -0.24 12.04
CA LYS A 224 12.19 -0.07 13.13
C LYS A 224 13.57 -0.65 12.81
N SER A 225 13.65 -1.76 12.09
CA SER A 225 14.94 -2.35 11.70
C SER A 225 15.74 -1.47 10.75
N ILE A 226 15.06 -0.57 10.02
CA ILE A 226 15.68 0.42 9.13
C ILE A 226 16.13 1.69 9.90
N GLY A 227 15.52 1.96 11.05
CA GLY A 227 15.79 3.15 11.85
C GLY A 227 14.62 4.11 12.01
N PHE A 228 13.48 3.82 11.37
CA PHE A 228 12.27 4.63 11.58
C PHE A 228 11.77 4.52 13.01
N VAL A 229 11.24 5.63 13.53
CA VAL A 229 10.68 5.72 14.87
C VAL A 229 9.21 6.09 14.87
N SER A 230 8.59 5.97 16.05
CA SER A 230 7.23 6.46 16.30
C SER A 230 6.19 5.95 15.29
N PRO A 231 5.95 4.61 15.18
CA PRO A 231 4.90 4.10 14.31
C PRO A 231 3.53 4.62 14.76
N GLU A 232 2.89 5.40 13.90
CA GLU A 232 1.53 5.89 14.11
C GLU A 232 0.60 5.23 13.10
N TYR A 233 -0.44 4.55 13.57
CA TYR A 233 -1.47 3.97 12.71
C TYR A 233 -2.72 4.83 12.71
N HIS A 234 -3.37 4.89 11.56
CA HIS A 234 -4.55 5.72 11.33
C HIS A 234 -5.70 4.89 10.74
N ILE A 235 -6.91 5.39 10.89
CA ILE A 235 -8.06 4.92 10.13
C ILE A 235 -8.42 6.07 9.20
N LEU A 236 -8.19 5.91 7.90
CA LEU A 236 -8.56 6.86 6.87
C LEU A 236 -9.83 6.39 6.14
N LYS A 237 -10.41 7.27 5.36
CA LYS A 237 -11.63 7.00 4.58
C LYS A 237 -11.41 5.80 3.64
N PRO A 238 -12.43 4.97 3.44
CA PRO A 238 -12.33 3.83 2.55
C PRO A 238 -12.35 4.26 1.08
N ILE A 239 -11.71 3.49 0.23
CA ILE A 239 -11.92 3.55 -1.21
C ILE A 239 -13.35 3.10 -1.50
N LEU A 240 -14.23 3.99 -1.95
CA LEU A 240 -15.66 3.75 -2.03
C LEU A 240 -16.07 2.92 -3.24
N SER A 241 -15.40 3.05 -4.37
CA SER A 241 -15.71 2.26 -5.53
C SER A 241 -14.87 0.99 -5.54
N VAL A 242 -15.54 -0.14 -5.55
CA VAL A 242 -14.96 -1.43 -5.91
C VAL A 242 -15.84 -1.99 -7.01
N ALA A 243 -15.23 -2.54 -8.04
CA ALA A 243 -15.92 -3.28 -9.07
C ALA A 243 -16.93 -4.24 -8.42
N GLY A 244 -18.20 -4.14 -8.78
CA GLY A 244 -19.28 -4.95 -8.20
C GLY A 244 -20.18 -4.28 -7.17
N SER A 245 -19.87 -3.13 -6.61
CA SER A 245 -20.81 -2.35 -5.79
C SER A 245 -21.80 -1.56 -6.66
N LYS A 246 -22.53 -2.24 -7.53
CA LYS A 246 -23.64 -1.67 -8.28
C LYS A 246 -24.80 -1.42 -7.30
N GLY A 247 -24.80 -0.28 -6.62
CA GLY A 247 -25.92 0.16 -5.80
C GLY A 247 -25.53 0.77 -4.45
N GLY A 248 -26.34 1.69 -3.99
CA GLY A 248 -26.12 2.47 -2.76
C GLY A 248 -25.88 1.63 -1.49
N ILE A 249 -26.45 0.41 -1.41
CA ILE A 249 -26.31 -0.48 -0.25
C ILE A 249 -24.86 -0.85 0.00
N GLY A 250 -24.06 -1.15 -1.05
CA GLY A 250 -22.64 -1.48 -0.91
C GLY A 250 -21.82 -0.31 -0.40
N VAL A 251 -22.10 0.90 -0.85
CA VAL A 251 -21.46 2.14 -0.40
C VAL A 251 -21.80 2.41 1.06
N TYR A 252 -23.09 2.34 1.42
CA TYR A 252 -23.53 2.57 2.80
C TYR A 252 -22.93 1.55 3.78
N SER A 253 -22.82 0.27 3.38
CA SER A 253 -22.19 -0.76 4.22
C SER A 253 -20.71 -0.48 4.47
N LYS A 254 -19.97 0.00 3.47
CA LYS A 254 -18.55 0.39 3.62
C LYS A 254 -18.40 1.60 4.54
N ILE A 255 -19.26 2.61 4.38
CA ILE A 255 -19.26 3.80 5.24
C ILE A 255 -19.58 3.41 6.68
N ALA A 256 -20.62 2.60 6.91
CA ALA A 256 -20.97 2.10 8.24
C ALA A 256 -19.83 1.30 8.87
N TYR A 257 -19.20 0.41 8.11
CA TYR A 257 -18.03 -0.34 8.56
C TYR A 257 -16.85 0.57 8.92
N TYR A 258 -16.59 1.59 8.12
CA TYR A 258 -15.55 2.59 8.41
C TYR A 258 -15.80 3.29 9.76
N TYR A 259 -17.02 3.80 10.00
CA TYR A 259 -17.31 4.46 11.27
C TYR A 259 -17.25 3.49 12.45
N LEU A 260 -17.71 2.26 12.29
CA LEU A 260 -17.61 1.23 13.32
C LEU A 260 -16.15 0.93 13.67
N THR A 261 -15.30 0.68 12.67
CA THR A 261 -13.88 0.41 12.89
C THR A 261 -13.15 1.60 13.49
N LYS A 262 -13.51 2.82 13.10
CA LYS A 262 -12.97 4.07 13.67
C LYS A 262 -13.35 4.24 15.14
N LEU A 263 -14.59 3.93 15.51
CA LEU A 263 -15.03 3.94 16.91
C LEU A 263 -14.27 2.90 17.74
N ILE A 264 -14.17 1.65 17.26
CA ILE A 264 -13.41 0.58 17.94
C ILE A 264 -11.94 1.00 18.10
N TRP A 265 -11.34 1.60 17.07
CA TRP A 265 -9.97 2.11 17.13
C TRP A 265 -9.78 3.15 18.23
N ILE A 266 -10.71 4.10 18.36
CA ILE A 266 -10.67 5.14 19.39
C ILE A 266 -10.87 4.52 20.79
N PHE A 267 -11.94 3.72 20.99
CA PHE A 267 -12.27 3.13 22.28
C PHE A 267 -11.28 2.07 22.76
N SER A 268 -10.55 1.43 21.82
CA SER A 268 -9.44 0.54 22.16
C SER A 268 -8.13 1.26 22.46
N PHE A 269 -8.12 2.58 22.55
CA PHE A 269 -6.90 3.39 22.68
C PHE A 269 -5.88 3.10 21.55
N LYS A 270 -6.38 2.98 20.32
CA LYS A 270 -5.60 2.69 19.10
C LYS A 270 -4.87 1.33 19.14
N LYS A 271 -5.44 0.33 19.84
CA LYS A 271 -4.86 -1.02 19.93
C LYS A 271 -5.49 -2.01 18.93
N LEU A 272 -6.78 -1.85 18.62
CA LEU A 272 -7.53 -2.77 17.76
C LEU A 272 -7.85 -2.12 16.43
N ASN A 273 -7.04 -2.42 15.41
CA ASN A 273 -7.32 -2.00 14.04
C ASN A 273 -8.08 -3.12 13.30
N LEU A 274 -9.39 -2.93 13.16
CA LEU A 274 -10.27 -3.85 12.42
C LEU A 274 -10.50 -3.41 10.97
N ASN A 275 -9.82 -2.36 10.50
CA ASN A 275 -9.91 -1.95 9.10
C ASN A 275 -9.24 -2.98 8.18
N ASN A 276 -9.70 -3.06 6.93
CA ASN A 276 -9.11 -3.95 5.91
C ASN A 276 -7.73 -3.52 5.46
N THR A 277 -7.41 -2.25 5.66
CA THR A 277 -6.19 -1.60 5.19
C THR A 277 -5.46 -0.98 6.38
N LEU A 278 -4.17 -1.14 6.41
CA LEU A 278 -3.27 -0.42 7.32
C LEU A 278 -2.90 0.93 6.69
N PHE A 279 -2.96 1.96 7.50
CA PHE A 279 -2.40 3.28 7.18
C PHE A 279 -1.39 3.61 8.26
N ALA A 280 -0.13 3.52 7.91
CA ALA A 280 0.98 3.69 8.83
C ALA A 280 1.81 4.92 8.48
N VAL A 281 2.23 5.65 9.49
CA VAL A 281 3.17 6.78 9.39
C VAL A 281 4.37 6.48 10.28
N PHE A 282 5.54 6.58 9.70
CA PHE A 282 6.82 6.41 10.39
C PHE A 282 7.63 7.69 10.25
N LYS A 283 8.34 8.09 11.31
CA LYS A 283 9.21 9.26 11.31
C LYS A 283 10.69 8.85 11.22
N LYS A 284 11.46 9.67 10.51
CA LYS A 284 12.92 9.58 10.53
C LYS A 284 13.49 10.31 11.73
#